data_f66b503944ae06c6e423cfbdcc9aaeed
#
_entry.id   f66b503944ae06c6e423cfbdcc9aaeed
#
_cell.length_a   1.000
_cell.length_b   1.000
_cell.length_c   1.000
_cell.angle_alpha   90.00
_cell.angle_beta   90.00
_cell.angle_gamma   90.00
#
_symmetry.space_group_name_H-M   'P 1'
#
loop_
_entity.id
_entity.type
_entity.pdbx_description
1 polymer ?
#
loop_
_entity_poly.entity_id
_entity_poly.type
_entity_poly.pdbx_seq_one_letter_code
_entity_poly.pdbx_strand_id
1 'polypeptide(L)'
;MRIVTGKFKGREIIPPPKSIELRPTSDRVREAIFDVVRFNIANSVFLDLFAGSGAIGIEAISEGAKFSVFVEKNPVALRVIKKNVKMLGIENQALIIKQDVLNFIKRPFSFESFKEKFDFVFLDPPYASKLAGQTMQALLNFSFLKSDSIIIAEHSEVEILLDDLKGTNSFKKFREKKYGNIAVSYYSIETITLG
;
A
#
# COMPACT_ATOMS: atom_id res chain seq x y z
N MET A 1 11.00 -13.19 8.17
CA MET A 1 11.06 -12.17 7.09
C MET A 1 11.81 -10.97 7.63
N ARG A 2 12.56 -10.26 6.82
CA ARG A 2 13.36 -9.11 7.27
C ARG A 2 13.02 -7.83 6.50
N ILE A 3 13.30 -6.69 7.10
CA ILE A 3 13.23 -5.38 6.45
C ILE A 3 14.43 -5.26 5.51
N VAL A 4 14.17 -4.83 4.26
CA VAL A 4 15.19 -4.82 3.20
C VAL A 4 15.79 -3.44 2.95
N THR A 5 15.11 -2.36 3.39
CA THR A 5 15.52 -0.98 3.10
C THR A 5 15.45 -0.07 4.34
N GLY A 6 16.04 1.11 4.27
CA GLY A 6 15.93 2.19 5.23
C GLY A 6 16.58 1.94 6.60
N LYS A 7 16.16 2.72 7.61
CA LYS A 7 16.74 2.77 8.96
C LYS A 7 16.64 1.45 9.75
N PHE A 8 15.70 0.58 9.39
CA PHE A 8 15.51 -0.72 10.03
C PHE A 8 16.04 -1.89 9.20
N LYS A 9 16.76 -1.65 8.11
CA LYS A 9 17.33 -2.69 7.25
C LYS A 9 17.99 -3.80 8.04
N GLY A 10 17.66 -5.05 7.72
CA GLY A 10 18.16 -6.26 8.37
C GLY A 10 17.41 -6.69 9.63
N ARG A 11 16.56 -5.85 10.23
CA ARG A 11 15.74 -6.25 11.38
C ARG A 11 14.66 -7.25 10.95
N GLU A 12 14.44 -8.23 11.80
CA GLU A 12 13.42 -9.24 11.56
C GLU A 12 12.01 -8.74 11.89
N ILE A 13 11.04 -9.14 11.08
CA ILE A 13 9.61 -8.98 11.33
C ILE A 13 8.92 -10.34 11.19
N ILE A 14 7.82 -10.50 11.90
CA ILE A 14 7.01 -11.72 11.88
C ILE A 14 6.32 -11.79 10.51
N PRO A 15 6.50 -12.89 9.75
CA PRO A 15 5.80 -13.07 8.47
C PRO A 15 4.31 -13.35 8.69
N PRO A 16 3.47 -13.25 7.63
CA PRO A 16 2.09 -13.71 7.74
C PRO A 16 2.07 -15.21 8.06
N PRO A 17 1.08 -15.67 8.86
CA PRO A 17 0.95 -17.07 9.19
C PRO A 17 0.71 -17.93 7.94
N LYS A 18 1.31 -19.12 7.89
CA LYS A 18 1.13 -20.08 6.78
C LYS A 18 -0.33 -20.54 6.58
N SER A 19 -1.18 -20.39 7.61
CA SER A 19 -2.61 -20.69 7.55
C SER A 19 -3.45 -19.68 6.77
N ILE A 20 -2.85 -18.55 6.39
CA ILE A 20 -3.48 -17.54 5.54
C ILE A 20 -2.80 -17.67 4.18
N GLU A 21 -3.58 -17.87 3.11
CA GLU A 21 -3.07 -17.89 1.72
C GLU A 21 -2.59 -16.49 1.28
N LEU A 22 -1.73 -15.88 2.08
CA LEU A 22 -1.02 -14.65 1.75
C LEU A 22 0.37 -15.05 1.29
N ARG A 23 0.65 -14.84 0.03
CA ARG A 23 2.01 -14.93 -0.49
C ARG A 23 2.70 -13.59 -0.18
N PRO A 24 3.68 -13.56 0.74
CA PRO A 24 4.33 -12.28 1.04
C PRO A 24 5.09 -11.78 -0.18
N THR A 25 4.96 -10.50 -0.48
CA THR A 25 5.81 -9.80 -1.45
C THR A 25 7.27 -10.12 -1.17
N SER A 26 7.99 -10.65 -2.17
CA SER A 26 9.37 -11.09 -1.99
C SER A 26 10.30 -9.93 -1.64
N ASP A 27 11.43 -10.22 -0.97
CA ASP A 27 12.44 -9.22 -0.61
C ASP A 27 12.87 -8.40 -1.85
N ARG A 28 13.10 -9.08 -2.99
CA ARG A 28 13.47 -8.45 -4.26
C ARG A 28 12.39 -7.50 -4.80
N VAL A 29 11.13 -7.85 -4.68
CA VAL A 29 10.02 -7.00 -5.15
C VAL A 29 9.87 -5.80 -4.23
N ARG A 30 9.97 -5.99 -2.90
CA ARG A 30 9.93 -4.89 -1.93
C ARG A 30 11.07 -3.89 -2.18
N GLU A 31 12.29 -4.36 -2.34
CA GLU A 31 13.44 -3.50 -2.65
C GLU A 31 13.19 -2.71 -3.95
N ALA A 32 12.71 -3.37 -5.00
CA ALA A 32 12.42 -2.73 -6.26
C ALA A 32 11.26 -1.72 -6.21
N ILE A 33 10.25 -1.93 -5.34
CA ILE A 33 9.17 -0.96 -5.10
C ILE A 33 9.77 0.30 -4.48
N PHE A 34 10.55 0.16 -3.40
CA PHE A 34 11.12 1.31 -2.71
C PHE A 34 12.20 2.03 -3.51
N ASP A 35 12.93 1.35 -4.40
CA ASP A 35 13.86 2.00 -5.35
C ASP A 35 13.17 3.02 -6.27
N VAL A 36 11.90 2.81 -6.60
CA VAL A 36 11.14 3.74 -7.45
C VAL A 36 10.68 4.98 -6.67
N VAL A 37 10.31 4.82 -5.40
CA VAL A 37 9.67 5.88 -4.60
C VAL A 37 10.59 6.55 -3.56
N ARG A 38 11.81 6.04 -3.36
CA ARG A 38 12.73 6.45 -2.29
C ARG A 38 12.98 7.95 -2.19
N PHE A 39 13.02 8.65 -3.32
CA PHE A 39 13.32 10.08 -3.33
C PHE A 39 12.17 10.95 -2.82
N ASN A 40 10.95 10.42 -2.80
CA ASN A 40 9.74 11.16 -2.43
C ASN A 40 9.08 10.62 -1.14
N ILE A 41 9.62 9.54 -0.55
CA ILE A 41 8.98 8.86 0.58
C ILE A 41 9.22 9.56 1.93
N ALA A 42 10.30 10.34 2.05
CA ALA A 42 10.62 11.03 3.28
C ALA A 42 9.49 12.00 3.69
N ASN A 43 9.07 11.93 4.97
CA ASN A 43 7.95 12.69 5.54
C ASN A 43 6.57 12.44 4.91
N SER A 44 6.43 11.41 4.07
CA SER A 44 5.17 11.05 3.43
C SER A 44 4.19 10.35 4.38
N VAL A 45 2.91 10.35 4.00
CA VAL A 45 1.85 9.54 4.60
C VAL A 45 1.53 8.40 3.64
N PHE A 46 1.75 7.18 4.10
CA PHE A 46 1.63 5.95 3.30
C PHE A 46 0.36 5.17 3.67
N LEU A 47 -0.37 4.68 2.68
CA LEU A 47 -1.53 3.82 2.85
C LEU A 47 -1.20 2.41 2.31
N ASP A 48 -1.22 1.42 3.20
CA ASP A 48 -0.99 0.01 2.89
C ASP A 48 -2.34 -0.72 2.91
N LEU A 49 -2.90 -0.94 1.73
CA LEU A 49 -4.14 -1.66 1.51
C LEU A 49 -3.86 -3.16 1.34
N PHE A 50 -4.63 -4.00 1.99
CA PHE A 50 -4.38 -5.45 2.12
C PHE A 50 -3.07 -5.75 2.86
N ALA A 51 -2.85 -5.07 3.99
CA ALA A 51 -1.54 -4.95 4.64
C ALA A 51 -0.88 -6.27 5.10
N GLY A 52 -1.62 -7.36 5.26
CA GLY A 52 -1.08 -8.69 5.60
C GLY A 52 -0.25 -8.70 6.87
N SER A 53 1.08 -8.79 6.75
CA SER A 53 2.02 -8.67 7.89
C SER A 53 2.44 -7.24 8.20
N GLY A 54 2.03 -6.27 7.38
CA GLY A 54 2.44 -4.87 7.45
C GLY A 54 3.81 -4.60 6.84
N ALA A 55 4.37 -5.54 6.07
CA ALA A 55 5.76 -5.43 5.59
C ALA A 55 5.99 -4.17 4.77
N ILE A 56 5.09 -3.84 3.85
CA ILE A 56 5.24 -2.69 2.95
C ILE A 56 5.12 -1.37 3.72
N GLY A 57 4.08 -1.20 4.54
CA GLY A 57 3.93 0.01 5.35
C GLY A 57 5.06 0.20 6.37
N ILE A 58 5.64 -0.90 6.89
CA ILE A 58 6.83 -0.88 7.76
C ILE A 58 8.07 -0.47 6.97
N GLU A 59 8.27 -0.98 5.75
CA GLU A 59 9.36 -0.55 4.87
C GLU A 59 9.24 0.96 4.55
N ALA A 60 8.02 1.45 4.30
CA ALA A 60 7.78 2.88 4.09
C ALA A 60 8.26 3.72 5.29
N ILE A 61 7.92 3.32 6.51
CA ILE A 61 8.42 3.97 7.73
C ILE A 61 9.94 3.83 7.86
N SER A 62 10.50 2.69 7.47
CA SER A 62 11.95 2.46 7.46
C SER A 62 12.68 3.40 6.51
N GLU A 63 12.11 3.66 5.33
CA GLU A 63 12.62 4.59 4.31
C GLU A 63 12.35 6.08 4.64
N GLY A 64 11.64 6.37 5.74
CA GLY A 64 11.47 7.74 6.22
C GLY A 64 10.05 8.30 6.05
N ALA A 65 9.06 7.49 5.70
CA ALA A 65 7.67 7.93 5.78
C ALA A 65 7.35 8.39 7.21
N LYS A 66 6.63 9.51 7.32
CA LYS A 66 6.19 10.07 8.60
C LYS A 66 5.21 9.15 9.29
N PHE A 67 4.31 8.55 8.52
CA PHE A 67 3.20 7.78 9.03
C PHE A 67 2.73 6.73 8.02
N SER A 68 2.31 5.54 8.50
CA SER A 68 1.68 4.51 7.68
C SER A 68 0.33 4.10 8.25
N VAL A 69 -0.67 4.01 7.37
CA VAL A 69 -2.00 3.46 7.68
C VAL A 69 -2.09 2.07 7.07
N PHE A 70 -2.40 1.09 7.90
CA PHE A 70 -2.53 -0.32 7.51
C PHE A 70 -4.01 -0.71 7.51
N VAL A 71 -4.55 -1.11 6.37
CA VAL A 71 -5.92 -1.60 6.24
C VAL A 71 -5.89 -3.11 6.00
N GLU A 72 -6.47 -3.85 6.93
CA GLU A 72 -6.49 -5.31 6.91
C GLU A 72 -7.78 -5.82 7.56
N LYS A 73 -8.42 -6.83 6.95
CA LYS A 73 -9.65 -7.43 7.51
C LYS A 73 -9.41 -8.68 8.35
N ASN A 74 -8.32 -9.40 8.07
CA ASN A 74 -8.02 -10.66 8.73
C ASN A 74 -7.53 -10.44 10.17
N PRO A 75 -8.20 -10.99 11.22
CA PRO A 75 -7.82 -10.74 12.60
C PRO A 75 -6.47 -11.36 12.99
N VAL A 76 -6.01 -12.39 12.27
CA VAL A 76 -4.70 -13.01 12.52
C VAL A 76 -3.60 -12.12 11.97
N ALA A 77 -3.75 -11.62 10.74
CA ALA A 77 -2.82 -10.68 10.13
C ALA A 77 -2.73 -9.37 10.95
N LEU A 78 -3.84 -8.85 11.42
CA LEU A 78 -3.86 -7.67 12.31
C LEU A 78 -3.03 -7.87 13.59
N ARG A 79 -3.08 -9.07 14.20
CA ARG A 79 -2.22 -9.38 15.36
C ARG A 79 -0.74 -9.38 14.99
N VAL A 80 -0.41 -9.83 13.77
CA VAL A 80 0.97 -9.81 13.27
C VAL A 80 1.44 -8.37 13.06
N ILE A 81 0.64 -7.53 12.38
CA ILE A 81 0.98 -6.10 12.19
C ILE A 81 1.25 -5.43 13.54
N LYS A 82 0.33 -5.60 14.51
CA LYS A 82 0.49 -5.01 15.87
C LYS A 82 1.78 -5.44 16.55
N LYS A 83 2.14 -6.74 16.45
CA LYS A 83 3.39 -7.25 17.01
C LYS A 83 4.61 -6.64 16.33
N ASN A 84 4.61 -6.58 15.00
CA ASN A 84 5.71 -6.02 14.21
C ASN A 84 5.92 -4.54 14.54
N VAL A 85 4.84 -3.76 14.55
CA VAL A 85 4.85 -2.32 14.92
C VAL A 85 5.45 -2.12 16.32
N LYS A 86 4.99 -2.91 17.30
CA LYS A 86 5.50 -2.85 18.68
C LYS A 86 6.96 -3.27 18.79
N MET A 87 7.37 -4.36 18.12
CA MET A 87 8.77 -4.83 18.12
C MET A 87 9.75 -3.79 17.58
N LEU A 88 9.28 -2.95 16.66
CA LEU A 88 10.09 -1.91 16.04
C LEU A 88 10.03 -0.58 16.79
N GLY A 89 9.10 -0.40 17.74
CA GLY A 89 8.90 0.83 18.50
C GLY A 89 8.35 1.97 17.63
N ILE A 90 7.44 1.66 16.69
CA ILE A 90 6.90 2.62 15.72
C ILE A 90 5.39 2.85 15.90
N GLU A 91 4.85 2.60 17.08
CA GLU A 91 3.42 2.74 17.38
C GLU A 91 2.90 4.16 17.06
N ASN A 92 3.72 5.17 17.28
CA ASN A 92 3.37 6.57 17.01
C ASN A 92 3.40 6.94 15.49
N GLN A 93 3.90 6.04 14.65
CA GLN A 93 3.98 6.19 13.18
C GLN A 93 3.02 5.25 12.45
N ALA A 94 2.13 4.54 13.16
CA ALA A 94 1.30 3.48 12.58
C ALA A 94 -0.15 3.56 13.04
N LEU A 95 -1.09 3.57 12.10
CA LEU A 95 -2.52 3.38 12.36
C LEU A 95 -2.99 2.07 11.74
N ILE A 96 -3.55 1.17 12.56
CA ILE A 96 -3.99 -0.15 12.10
C ILE A 96 -5.51 -0.18 12.11
N ILE A 97 -6.12 -0.39 10.94
CA ILE A 97 -7.56 -0.36 10.72
C ILE A 97 -8.05 -1.76 10.37
N LYS A 98 -8.97 -2.29 11.19
CA LYS A 98 -9.67 -3.54 10.91
C LYS A 98 -10.87 -3.28 10.02
N GLN A 99 -10.68 -3.37 8.70
CA GLN A 99 -11.77 -3.16 7.74
C GLN A 99 -11.49 -3.89 6.41
N ASP A 100 -12.56 -4.20 5.67
CA ASP A 100 -12.44 -4.58 4.26
C ASP A 100 -12.03 -3.36 3.44
N VAL A 101 -11.09 -3.55 2.49
CA VAL A 101 -10.48 -2.45 1.73
C VAL A 101 -11.51 -1.66 0.92
N LEU A 102 -12.44 -2.32 0.22
CA LEU A 102 -13.44 -1.61 -0.58
C LEU A 102 -14.42 -0.82 0.31
N ASN A 103 -14.75 -1.35 1.48
CA ASN A 103 -15.57 -0.63 2.47
C ASN A 103 -14.80 0.55 3.06
N PHE A 104 -13.50 0.41 3.32
CA PHE A 104 -12.65 1.49 3.79
C PHE A 104 -12.60 2.63 2.77
N ILE A 105 -12.37 2.34 1.49
CA ILE A 105 -12.31 3.36 0.43
C ILE A 105 -13.64 4.11 0.29
N LYS A 106 -14.77 3.39 0.36
CA LYS A 106 -16.12 4.00 0.26
C LYS A 106 -16.47 4.87 1.47
N ARG A 107 -15.99 4.51 2.65
CA ARG A 107 -16.26 5.22 3.92
C ARG A 107 -14.96 5.33 4.71
N PRO A 108 -14.00 6.13 4.21
CA PRO A 108 -12.76 6.34 4.91
C PRO A 108 -13.07 7.11 6.18
N PHE A 109 -12.46 6.73 7.25
CA PHE A 109 -12.48 7.46 8.53
C PHE A 109 -13.83 8.04 8.99
N SER A 110 -14.48 7.34 9.91
CA SER A 110 -15.31 7.96 10.93
C SER A 110 -14.47 8.67 12.01
N PHE A 111 -13.16 8.91 11.74
CA PHE A 111 -12.25 9.54 12.67
C PHE A 111 -12.13 11.03 12.35
N GLU A 112 -12.76 11.87 13.13
CA GLU A 112 -12.62 13.34 13.09
C GLU A 112 -11.15 13.80 13.23
N SER A 113 -10.25 12.91 13.66
CA SER A 113 -8.86 13.22 13.99
C SER A 113 -7.85 12.98 12.85
N PHE A 114 -8.16 12.19 11.83
CA PHE A 114 -7.21 11.96 10.72
C PHE A 114 -7.54 12.87 9.54
N LYS A 115 -6.80 13.97 9.41
CA LYS A 115 -7.01 15.00 8.36
C LYS A 115 -5.98 14.97 7.23
N GLU A 116 -4.97 14.09 7.32
CA GLU A 116 -3.91 14.04 6.33
C GLU A 116 -4.34 13.27 5.09
N LYS A 117 -3.90 13.74 3.92
CA LYS A 117 -4.04 13.02 2.65
C LYS A 117 -2.82 12.15 2.42
N PHE A 118 -3.01 11.05 1.70
CA PHE A 118 -1.96 10.10 1.38
C PHE A 118 -1.08 10.58 0.23
N ASP A 119 0.22 10.43 0.38
CA ASP A 119 1.23 10.62 -0.68
C ASP A 119 1.38 9.34 -1.50
N PHE A 120 1.30 8.20 -0.84
CA PHE A 120 1.45 6.88 -1.47
C PHE A 120 0.33 5.95 -1.04
N VAL A 121 -0.16 5.18 -2.01
CA VAL A 121 -1.08 4.06 -1.78
C VAL A 121 -0.47 2.81 -2.37
N PHE A 122 -0.34 1.77 -1.57
CA PHE A 122 0.04 0.43 -2.01
C PHE A 122 -1.15 -0.51 -1.89
N LEU A 123 -1.34 -1.38 -2.88
CA LEU A 123 -2.33 -2.44 -2.85
C LEU A 123 -1.74 -3.75 -3.38
N ASP A 124 -1.96 -4.84 -2.63
CA ASP A 124 -1.60 -6.22 -2.98
C ASP A 124 -2.77 -7.15 -2.60
N PRO A 125 -3.85 -7.16 -3.38
CA PRO A 125 -5.00 -8.02 -3.11
C PRO A 125 -4.69 -9.49 -3.42
N PRO A 126 -5.46 -10.45 -2.86
CA PRO A 126 -5.35 -11.86 -3.23
C PRO A 126 -5.53 -12.09 -4.75
N TYR A 127 -4.58 -12.77 -5.38
CA TYR A 127 -4.44 -12.89 -6.85
C TYR A 127 -5.64 -13.46 -7.61
N ALA A 128 -6.45 -14.32 -6.99
CA ALA A 128 -7.58 -14.96 -7.68
C ALA A 128 -8.86 -14.10 -7.76
N SER A 129 -8.82 -12.85 -7.31
CA SER A 129 -10.05 -12.12 -6.93
C SER A 129 -10.46 -10.96 -7.84
N LYS A 130 -9.65 -10.59 -8.85
CA LYS A 130 -9.81 -9.36 -9.64
C LYS A 130 -9.97 -8.08 -8.78
N LEU A 131 -9.50 -8.15 -7.54
CA LEU A 131 -9.64 -7.05 -6.58
C LEU A 131 -8.69 -5.88 -6.87
N ALA A 132 -7.60 -6.10 -7.60
CA ALA A 132 -6.70 -5.01 -7.96
C ALA A 132 -7.44 -3.99 -8.83
N GLY A 133 -8.05 -4.42 -9.93
CA GLY A 133 -8.86 -3.55 -10.79
C GLY A 133 -10.04 -2.91 -10.07
N GLN A 134 -10.76 -3.66 -9.21
CA GLN A 134 -11.86 -3.12 -8.41
C GLN A 134 -11.40 -2.07 -7.41
N THR A 135 -10.25 -2.29 -6.77
CA THR A 135 -9.65 -1.34 -5.82
C THR A 135 -9.20 -0.08 -6.54
N MET A 136 -8.52 -0.21 -7.69
CA MET A 136 -8.13 0.92 -8.52
C MET A 136 -9.35 1.75 -8.95
N GLN A 137 -10.43 1.09 -9.38
CA GLN A 137 -11.69 1.77 -9.73
C GLN A 137 -12.32 2.50 -8.54
N ALA A 138 -12.30 1.89 -7.34
CA ALA A 138 -12.81 2.53 -6.13
C ALA A 138 -11.99 3.76 -5.73
N LEU A 139 -10.65 3.71 -5.88
CA LEU A 139 -9.75 4.81 -5.57
C LEU A 139 -9.98 6.07 -6.43
N LEU A 140 -10.63 5.94 -7.60
CA LEU A 140 -11.00 7.11 -8.42
C LEU A 140 -11.88 8.13 -7.68
N ASN A 141 -12.64 7.66 -6.67
CA ASN A 141 -13.51 8.53 -5.87
C ASN A 141 -13.02 8.71 -4.43
N PHE A 142 -11.76 8.33 -4.16
CA PHE A 142 -11.19 8.41 -2.82
C PHE A 142 -10.69 9.82 -2.52
N SER A 143 -11.30 10.49 -1.56
CA SER A 143 -11.04 11.91 -1.24
C SER A 143 -9.74 12.18 -0.50
N PHE A 144 -9.06 11.13 0.02
CA PHE A 144 -7.85 11.27 0.83
C PHE A 144 -6.55 11.17 0.01
N LEU A 145 -6.60 11.30 -1.32
CA LEU A 145 -5.43 11.38 -2.17
C LEU A 145 -4.97 12.84 -2.32
N LYS A 146 -3.66 13.08 -2.34
CA LYS A 146 -3.07 14.34 -2.82
C LYS A 146 -3.08 14.37 -4.34
N SER A 147 -2.94 15.56 -4.93
CA SER A 147 -2.89 15.74 -6.39
C SER A 147 -1.66 15.11 -7.05
N ASP A 148 -0.62 14.84 -6.28
CA ASP A 148 0.66 14.24 -6.68
C ASP A 148 0.88 12.84 -6.09
N SER A 149 -0.18 12.20 -5.55
CA SER A 149 -0.08 10.86 -4.99
C SER A 149 0.39 9.84 -6.03
N ILE A 150 1.16 8.87 -5.56
CA ILE A 150 1.55 7.70 -6.35
C ILE A 150 0.79 6.48 -5.83
N ILE A 151 0.15 5.75 -6.76
CA ILE A 151 -0.50 4.48 -6.47
C ILE A 151 0.39 3.36 -7.00
N ILE A 152 0.64 2.36 -6.16
CA ILE A 152 1.48 1.20 -6.45
C ILE A 152 0.59 -0.03 -6.33
N ALA A 153 0.35 -0.73 -7.42
CA ALA A 153 -0.48 -1.92 -7.46
C ALA A 153 0.36 -3.16 -7.77
N GLU A 154 0.46 -4.07 -6.80
CA GLU A 154 0.94 -5.43 -7.04
C GLU A 154 -0.27 -6.28 -7.47
N HIS A 155 -0.12 -7.02 -8.56
CA HIS A 155 -1.20 -7.83 -9.12
C HIS A 155 -0.64 -9.03 -9.90
N SER A 156 -1.50 -9.99 -10.24
CA SER A 156 -1.11 -11.07 -11.14
C SER A 156 -0.73 -10.50 -12.52
N GLU A 157 0.31 -11.06 -13.16
CA GLU A 157 0.71 -10.64 -14.52
C GLU A 157 -0.38 -10.86 -15.59
N VAL A 158 -1.36 -11.73 -15.29
CA VAL A 158 -2.50 -11.98 -16.18
C VAL A 158 -3.67 -11.03 -15.93
N GLU A 159 -3.68 -10.30 -14.82
CA GLU A 159 -4.66 -9.24 -14.54
C GLU A 159 -4.17 -7.93 -15.19
N ILE A 160 -4.78 -7.57 -16.31
CA ILE A 160 -4.41 -6.34 -17.01
C ILE A 160 -5.08 -5.15 -16.32
N LEU A 161 -4.27 -4.28 -15.73
CA LEU A 161 -4.73 -2.99 -15.23
C LEU A 161 -4.62 -1.94 -16.34
N LEU A 162 -5.68 -1.14 -16.53
CA LEU A 162 -5.72 -0.12 -17.56
C LEU A 162 -4.62 0.94 -17.36
N ASP A 163 -4.13 1.51 -18.48
CA ASP A 163 -3.10 2.53 -18.45
C ASP A 163 -3.66 3.88 -17.98
N ASP A 164 -4.90 4.17 -18.36
CA ASP A 164 -5.61 5.39 -17.96
C ASP A 164 -6.92 5.04 -17.28
N LEU A 165 -7.14 5.61 -16.10
CA LEU A 165 -8.35 5.48 -15.31
C LEU A 165 -8.90 6.87 -15.02
N LYS A 166 -10.17 7.12 -15.37
CA LYS A 166 -10.82 8.44 -15.23
C LYS A 166 -11.99 8.40 -14.27
N GLY A 167 -12.05 9.38 -13.39
CA GLY A 167 -13.11 9.57 -12.40
C GLY A 167 -12.96 10.93 -11.72
N THR A 168 -13.32 11.06 -10.45
CA THR A 168 -13.04 12.26 -9.65
C THR A 168 -11.53 12.48 -9.53
N ASN A 169 -10.76 11.39 -9.28
CA ASN A 169 -9.32 11.34 -9.52
C ASN A 169 -9.10 10.71 -10.90
N SER A 170 -8.03 11.07 -11.57
CA SER A 170 -7.60 10.41 -12.81
C SER A 170 -6.21 9.84 -12.62
N PHE A 171 -6.03 8.58 -13.00
CA PHE A 171 -4.75 7.87 -12.81
C PHE A 171 -4.15 7.53 -14.17
N LYS A 172 -2.87 7.80 -14.32
CA LYS A 172 -2.08 7.43 -15.48
C LYS A 172 -0.94 6.52 -15.09
N LYS A 173 -0.88 5.33 -15.70
CA LYS A 173 0.23 4.41 -15.52
C LYS A 173 1.48 4.98 -16.16
N PHE A 174 2.52 5.19 -15.35
CA PHE A 174 3.82 5.66 -15.85
C PHE A 174 4.90 4.58 -15.84
N ARG A 175 4.64 3.46 -15.16
CA ARG A 175 5.60 2.35 -15.08
C ARG A 175 4.87 1.04 -14.78
N GLU A 176 5.36 -0.05 -15.35
CA GLU A 176 5.01 -1.43 -14.97
C GLU A 176 6.27 -2.28 -15.03
N LYS A 177 6.43 -3.18 -14.08
CA LYS A 177 7.53 -4.14 -14.04
C LYS A 177 7.05 -5.52 -13.62
N LYS A 178 7.45 -6.55 -14.38
CA LYS A 178 7.08 -7.94 -14.14
C LYS A 178 8.16 -8.69 -13.34
N TYR A 179 7.72 -9.56 -12.43
CA TYR A 179 8.54 -10.39 -11.57
C TYR A 179 7.94 -11.80 -11.52
N GLY A 180 8.31 -12.65 -12.51
CA GLY A 180 7.67 -13.95 -12.68
C GLY A 180 6.21 -13.78 -13.03
N ASN A 181 5.31 -14.33 -12.23
CA ASN A 181 3.85 -14.24 -12.40
C ASN A 181 3.19 -13.05 -11.67
N ILE A 182 4.01 -12.10 -11.20
CA ILE A 182 3.58 -10.86 -10.53
C ILE A 182 3.93 -9.67 -11.41
N ALA A 183 3.08 -8.66 -11.44
CA ALA A 183 3.37 -7.34 -11.98
C ALA A 183 3.20 -6.28 -10.90
N VAL A 184 4.02 -5.25 -10.95
CA VAL A 184 3.90 -4.04 -10.14
C VAL A 184 3.70 -2.86 -11.07
N SER A 185 2.52 -2.25 -11.00
CA SER A 185 2.12 -1.09 -11.79
C SER A 185 2.12 0.17 -10.95
N TYR A 186 2.63 1.26 -11.49
CA TYR A 186 2.75 2.56 -10.82
C TYR A 186 1.94 3.61 -11.55
N TYR A 187 1.11 4.34 -10.80
CA TYR A 187 0.25 5.39 -11.34
C TYR A 187 0.51 6.71 -10.65
N SER A 188 0.53 7.78 -11.44
CA SER A 188 0.41 9.16 -10.96
C SER A 188 -1.04 9.63 -11.05
N ILE A 189 -1.40 10.61 -10.21
CA ILE A 189 -2.66 11.33 -10.35
C ILE A 189 -2.47 12.41 -11.43
N GLU A 190 -3.39 12.46 -12.40
CA GLU A 190 -3.49 13.59 -13.33
C GLU A 190 -4.54 14.57 -12.81
N THR A 191 -4.14 15.81 -12.57
CA THR A 191 -5.10 16.89 -12.29
C THR A 191 -5.84 17.21 -13.57
N ILE A 192 -7.15 16.96 -13.61
CA ILE A 192 -7.99 17.44 -14.73
C ILE A 192 -8.06 18.96 -14.60
N THR A 193 -7.29 19.66 -15.43
CA THR A 193 -7.50 21.10 -15.62
C THR A 193 -8.79 21.22 -16.42
N LEU A 194 -9.90 21.55 -15.73
CA LEU A 194 -11.12 21.99 -16.40
C LEU A 194 -10.77 23.31 -17.09
N GLY A 195 -10.61 23.26 -18.42
CA GLY A 195 -10.47 24.42 -19.27
C GLY A 195 -11.77 25.19 -19.40
#